data_55d6b01973b4b2024f5a3fc67ff345c6
#
_entry.id   55d6b01973b4b2024f5a3fc67ff345c6
#
_cell.length_a   1.000
_cell.length_b   1.000
_cell.length_c   1.000
_cell.angle_alpha   90.00
_cell.angle_beta   90.00
_cell.angle_gamma   90.00
#
_symmetry.space_group_name_H-M   'P 1'
#
loop_
_entity.id
_entity.type
_entity.pdbx_description
1 polymer ?
#
loop_
_entity_poly.entity_id
_entity_poly.type
_entity_poly.pdbx_seq_one_letter_code
_entity_poly.pdbx_strand_id
1 'polypeptide(L)'
;VCRRTGRLTAPRPIRTAPYPGFPTDAQAILMAALLRCRGAAVFEENLFSSRYRHVDELARMGADIRVSGRTAVVLGVERLHGAAVRCTDLRGGAALCAAALAAEGETAISDITHIDRGYQSIEDDLAALGADIRRVEETASP
;
A
#
# COMPACT_ATOMS: atom_id res chain seq x y z
N VAL A 1 -17.74 -12.60 -4.95
CA VAL A 1 -16.99 -11.99 -6.07
C VAL A 1 -16.96 -10.48 -5.85
N CYS A 2 -15.76 -9.88 -5.82
CA CYS A 2 -15.58 -8.43 -5.76
C CYS A 2 -15.26 -7.92 -7.17
N ARG A 3 -16.02 -6.94 -7.66
CA ARG A 3 -15.81 -6.36 -8.99
C ARG A 3 -15.86 -4.83 -8.88
N ARG A 4 -14.88 -4.16 -9.50
CA ARG A 4 -14.84 -2.70 -9.62
C ARG A 4 -15.20 -2.31 -11.05
N THR A 5 -16.10 -1.33 -11.20
CA THR A 5 -16.58 -0.83 -12.50
C THR A 5 -16.00 0.54 -12.89
N GLY A 6 -14.98 1.03 -12.18
CA GLY A 6 -14.34 2.33 -12.45
C GLY A 6 -13.39 2.75 -11.34
N ARG A 7 -12.90 4.00 -11.40
CA ARG A 7 -12.08 4.57 -10.32
C ARG A 7 -12.92 4.75 -9.07
N LEU A 8 -12.33 4.39 -7.92
CA LEU A 8 -12.94 4.67 -6.63
C LEU A 8 -13.05 6.19 -6.43
N THR A 9 -14.08 6.62 -5.71
CA THR A 9 -14.19 8.00 -5.24
C THR A 9 -13.65 8.08 -3.82
N ALA A 10 -12.94 9.16 -3.50
CA ALA A 10 -12.43 9.37 -2.16
C ALA A 10 -13.57 9.33 -1.14
N PRO A 11 -13.45 8.51 -0.07
CA PRO A 11 -14.46 8.43 0.97
C PRO A 11 -14.41 9.66 1.88
N ARG A 12 -15.33 9.69 2.86
CA ARG A 12 -15.20 10.61 4.00
C ARG A 12 -13.87 10.33 4.73
N PRO A 13 -13.34 11.30 5.51
CA PRO A 13 -12.10 11.10 6.26
C PRO A 13 -12.10 9.80 7.06
N ILE A 14 -11.03 9.03 6.89
CA ILE A 14 -10.83 7.73 7.53
C ILE A 14 -10.01 7.96 8.79
N ARG A 15 -10.59 7.65 9.94
CA ARG A 15 -9.96 7.83 11.26
C ARG A 15 -9.76 6.49 11.92
N THR A 16 -8.53 6.18 12.26
CA THR A 16 -8.26 4.96 13.03
C THR A 16 -8.77 5.15 14.47
N ALA A 17 -9.39 4.12 14.99
CA ALA A 17 -9.92 4.09 16.36
C ALA A 17 -10.00 2.65 16.88
N PRO A 18 -9.99 2.46 18.21
CA PRO A 18 -10.27 1.15 18.79
C PRO A 18 -11.62 0.59 18.32
N TYR A 19 -11.74 -0.74 18.36
CA TYR A 19 -13.00 -1.40 18.03
C TYR A 19 -14.19 -0.73 18.75
N PRO A 20 -15.31 -0.46 18.05
CA PRO A 20 -15.66 -0.85 16.67
C PRO A 20 -15.24 0.15 15.59
N GLY A 21 -14.27 1.02 15.84
CA GLY A 21 -13.77 1.98 14.86
C GLY A 21 -12.94 1.32 13.76
N PHE A 22 -12.42 2.15 12.84
CA PHE A 22 -11.59 1.68 11.73
C PHE A 22 -10.21 1.20 12.24
N PRO A 23 -9.80 -0.04 11.95
CA PRO A 23 -8.57 -0.59 12.49
C PRO A 23 -7.32 0.01 11.83
N THR A 24 -6.34 0.39 12.64
CA THR A 24 -5.06 0.91 12.17
C THR A 24 -4.32 -0.09 11.25
N ASP A 25 -4.52 -1.38 11.43
CA ASP A 25 -3.90 -2.42 10.60
C ASP A 25 -4.41 -2.44 9.16
N ALA A 26 -5.58 -1.91 8.89
CA ALA A 26 -6.14 -1.78 7.54
C ALA A 26 -5.78 -0.44 6.87
N GLN A 27 -5.22 0.51 7.60
CA GLN A 27 -4.99 1.88 7.13
C GLN A 27 -4.08 1.93 5.90
N ALA A 28 -2.90 1.28 5.95
CA ALA A 28 -1.92 1.33 4.86
C ALA A 28 -2.46 0.65 3.58
N ILE A 29 -3.13 -0.48 3.71
CA ILE A 29 -3.71 -1.23 2.58
C ILE A 29 -4.84 -0.44 1.94
N LEU A 30 -5.72 0.18 2.74
CA LEU A 30 -6.78 1.03 2.21
C LEU A 30 -6.20 2.29 1.53
N MET A 31 -5.13 2.86 2.08
CA MET A 31 -4.41 3.97 1.44
C MET A 31 -3.92 3.55 0.05
N ALA A 32 -3.28 2.40 -0.08
CA ALA A 32 -2.82 1.88 -1.37
C ALA A 32 -3.98 1.69 -2.37
N ALA A 33 -5.13 1.20 -1.94
CA ALA A 33 -6.32 1.06 -2.78
C ALA A 33 -6.87 2.40 -3.27
N LEU A 34 -6.63 3.48 -2.55
CA LEU A 34 -7.12 4.83 -2.86
C LEU A 34 -6.11 5.70 -3.62
N LEU A 35 -4.90 5.21 -3.92
CA LEU A 35 -3.88 5.97 -4.67
C LEU A 35 -4.36 6.45 -6.04
N ARG A 36 -5.34 5.79 -6.62
CA ARG A 36 -5.94 6.13 -7.90
C ARG A 36 -7.41 6.54 -7.78
N CYS A 37 -7.85 7.02 -6.62
CA CYS A 37 -9.23 7.47 -6.43
C CYS A 37 -9.49 8.80 -7.18
N ARG A 38 -10.77 9.16 -7.31
CA ARG A 38 -11.16 10.51 -7.70
C ARG A 38 -11.25 11.37 -6.45
N GLY A 39 -10.59 12.51 -6.46
CA GLY A 39 -10.56 13.44 -5.34
C GLY A 39 -9.43 13.16 -4.36
N ALA A 40 -9.58 13.64 -3.13
CA ALA A 40 -8.60 13.54 -2.07
C ALA A 40 -9.12 12.67 -0.93
N ALA A 41 -8.42 11.58 -0.61
CA ALA A 41 -8.71 10.76 0.56
C ALA A 41 -7.89 11.23 1.75
N VAL A 42 -8.53 11.44 2.89
CA VAL A 42 -7.89 11.90 4.13
C VAL A 42 -7.84 10.77 5.13
N PHE A 43 -6.66 10.54 5.68
CA PHE A 43 -6.40 9.56 6.75
C PHE A 43 -5.94 10.29 8.01
N GLU A 44 -6.52 9.94 9.14
CA GLU A 44 -6.10 10.40 10.47
C GLU A 44 -5.72 9.18 11.30
N GLU A 45 -4.44 9.06 11.64
CA GLU A 45 -3.92 7.97 12.47
C GLU A 45 -3.91 8.37 13.94
N ASN A 46 -4.83 7.84 14.72
CA ASN A 46 -5.02 8.23 16.11
C ASN A 46 -4.41 7.26 17.13
N LEU A 47 -3.96 6.08 16.67
CA LEU A 47 -3.45 5.04 17.56
C LEU A 47 -1.93 4.99 17.66
N PHE A 48 -1.23 5.26 16.54
CA PHE A 48 0.24 5.17 16.47
C PHE A 48 0.86 6.40 15.82
N SER A 49 2.03 6.80 16.29
CA SER A 49 2.72 8.00 15.83
C SER A 49 3.53 7.84 14.55
N SER A 50 3.82 6.62 14.11
CA SER A 50 4.75 6.35 13.00
C SER A 50 4.20 5.37 11.96
N ARG A 51 2.92 5.52 11.58
CA ARG A 51 2.26 4.59 10.65
C ARG A 51 2.38 4.96 9.18
N TYR A 52 3.07 6.04 8.82
CA TYR A 52 3.18 6.51 7.43
C TYR A 52 4.56 6.23 6.80
N ARG A 53 5.33 5.28 7.33
CA ARG A 53 6.66 4.93 6.80
C ARG A 53 6.65 4.46 5.34
N HIS A 54 5.57 3.84 4.92
CA HIS A 54 5.38 3.34 3.55
C HIS A 54 5.09 4.45 2.52
N VAL A 55 4.80 5.66 2.97
CA VAL A 55 4.40 6.77 2.08
C VAL A 55 5.54 7.16 1.14
N ASP A 56 6.78 7.23 1.62
CA ASP A 56 7.93 7.57 0.79
C ASP A 56 8.15 6.52 -0.31
N GLU A 57 7.91 5.26 0.00
CA GLU A 57 8.02 4.18 -0.97
C GLU A 57 6.87 4.21 -2.00
N LEU A 58 5.65 4.53 -1.58
CA LEU A 58 4.53 4.74 -2.49
C LEU A 58 4.76 5.96 -3.40
N ALA A 59 5.40 7.01 -2.89
CA ALA A 59 5.77 8.18 -3.68
C ALA A 59 6.75 7.82 -4.81
N ARG A 60 7.67 6.86 -4.59
CA ARG A 60 8.55 6.33 -5.66
C ARG A 60 7.79 5.66 -6.79
N MET A 61 6.59 5.16 -6.51
CA MET A 61 5.68 4.59 -7.50
C MET A 61 4.77 5.63 -8.17
N GLY A 62 4.98 6.93 -7.89
CA GLY A 62 4.21 8.03 -8.47
C GLY A 62 2.95 8.42 -7.67
N ALA A 63 2.79 7.96 -6.44
CA ALA A 63 1.69 8.38 -5.58
C ALA A 63 1.89 9.84 -5.10
N ASP A 64 0.80 10.62 -5.04
CA ASP A 64 0.79 11.95 -4.44
C ASP A 64 0.15 11.88 -3.05
N ILE A 65 1.00 11.80 -2.03
CA ILE A 65 0.61 11.72 -0.63
C ILE A 65 1.33 12.79 0.16
N ARG A 66 0.56 13.55 0.94
CA ARG A 66 1.12 14.59 1.83
C ARG A 66 0.82 14.22 3.27
N VAL A 67 1.87 14.15 4.09
CA VAL A 67 1.77 13.82 5.51
C VAL A 67 2.09 15.04 6.36
N SER A 68 1.23 15.32 7.33
CA SER A 68 1.46 16.33 8.36
C SER A 68 1.00 15.76 9.71
N GLY A 69 1.95 15.48 10.59
CA GLY A 69 1.67 14.85 11.88
C GLY A 69 0.95 13.52 11.74
N ARG A 70 -0.28 13.46 12.24
CA ARG A 70 -1.13 12.26 12.21
C ARG A 70 -2.04 12.18 10.98
N THR A 71 -1.98 13.17 10.11
CA THR A 71 -2.87 13.26 8.94
C THR A 71 -2.08 12.99 7.67
N ALA A 72 -2.61 12.15 6.80
CA ALA A 72 -2.14 11.96 5.45
C ALA A 72 -3.27 12.28 4.45
N VAL A 73 -2.94 13.03 3.41
CA VAL A 73 -3.85 13.33 2.31
C VAL A 73 -3.33 12.67 1.05
N VAL A 74 -4.13 11.76 0.49
CA VAL A 74 -3.86 11.05 -0.75
C VAL A 74 -4.61 11.76 -1.88
N LEU A 75 -3.89 12.35 -2.81
CA LEU A 75 -4.46 12.89 -4.05
C LEU A 75 -4.42 11.78 -5.10
N GLY A 76 -5.57 11.38 -5.61
CA GLY A 76 -5.64 10.28 -6.56
C GLY A 76 -4.97 10.61 -7.89
N VAL A 77 -3.98 9.78 -8.27
CA VAL A 77 -3.25 9.91 -9.53
C VAL A 77 -3.87 9.08 -10.66
N GLU A 78 -3.61 9.43 -11.90
CA GLU A 78 -4.09 8.68 -13.06
C GLU A 78 -3.38 7.32 -13.18
N ARG A 79 -2.08 7.31 -12.95
CA ARG A 79 -1.21 6.14 -13.13
C ARG A 79 -0.21 6.03 -11.98
N LEU A 80 0.10 4.80 -11.63
CA LEU A 80 1.25 4.42 -10.85
C LEU A 80 2.23 3.71 -11.77
N HIS A 81 3.51 3.78 -11.49
CA HIS A 81 4.54 3.09 -12.25
C HIS A 81 5.34 2.15 -11.35
N GLY A 82 5.93 1.14 -11.95
CA GLY A 82 6.82 0.22 -11.28
C GLY A 82 8.07 0.92 -10.76
N ALA A 83 8.57 0.49 -9.63
CA ALA A 83 9.75 1.04 -8.98
C ALA A 83 10.44 -0.01 -8.09
N ALA A 84 11.71 0.23 -7.78
CA ALA A 84 12.38 -0.47 -6.70
C ALA A 84 12.00 0.20 -5.37
N VAL A 85 11.31 -0.54 -4.52
CA VAL A 85 10.80 -0.07 -3.23
C VAL A 85 11.20 -1.02 -2.11
N ARG A 86 11.17 -0.52 -0.88
CA ARG A 86 11.61 -1.26 0.30
C ARG A 86 10.48 -1.45 1.29
N CYS A 87 10.31 -2.67 1.77
CA CYS A 87 9.35 -2.96 2.82
C CYS A 87 9.83 -2.35 4.16
N THR A 88 9.04 -1.47 4.75
CA THR A 88 9.38 -0.76 5.99
C THR A 88 8.80 -1.42 7.25
N ASP A 89 7.70 -2.13 7.09
CA ASP A 89 6.98 -2.88 8.11
C ASP A 89 5.95 -3.81 7.47
N LEU A 90 5.31 -4.67 8.27
CA LEU A 90 4.34 -5.65 7.79
C LEU A 90 3.18 -5.03 6.99
N ARG A 91 2.56 -3.96 7.51
CA ARG A 91 1.36 -3.34 6.90
C ARG A 91 1.75 -2.49 5.69
N GLY A 92 2.87 -1.79 5.79
CA GLY A 92 3.46 -1.04 4.68
C GLY A 92 3.86 -1.96 3.53
N GLY A 93 4.49 -3.10 3.83
CA GLY A 93 4.84 -4.11 2.82
C GLY A 93 3.63 -4.63 2.05
N ALA A 94 2.55 -4.99 2.76
CA ALA A 94 1.31 -5.41 2.12
C ALA A 94 0.68 -4.27 1.26
N ALA A 95 0.78 -3.02 1.72
CA ALA A 95 0.32 -1.86 0.95
C ALA A 95 1.14 -1.67 -0.35
N LEU A 96 2.46 -1.89 -0.30
CA LEU A 96 3.32 -1.85 -1.50
C LEU A 96 2.94 -2.95 -2.49
N CYS A 97 2.68 -4.18 -2.03
CA CYS A 97 2.17 -5.25 -2.90
C CYS A 97 0.84 -4.84 -3.56
N ALA A 98 -0.10 -4.29 -2.79
CA ALA A 98 -1.38 -3.83 -3.31
C ALA A 98 -1.23 -2.69 -4.34
N ALA A 99 -0.31 -1.74 -4.11
CA ALA A 99 -0.02 -0.67 -5.04
C ALA A 99 0.65 -1.19 -6.32
N ALA A 100 1.56 -2.15 -6.20
CA ALA A 100 2.25 -2.77 -7.34
C ALA A 100 1.28 -3.44 -8.31
N LEU A 101 0.21 -4.06 -7.82
CA LEU A 101 -0.84 -4.66 -8.66
C LEU A 101 -1.58 -3.62 -9.53
N ALA A 102 -1.53 -2.35 -9.16
CA ALA A 102 -2.18 -1.26 -9.90
C ALA A 102 -1.18 -0.40 -10.71
N ALA A 103 0.11 -0.69 -10.61
CA ALA A 103 1.18 0.04 -11.28
C ALA A 103 1.44 -0.51 -12.70
N GLU A 104 1.92 0.34 -13.57
CA GLU A 104 2.41 -0.04 -14.90
C GLU A 104 3.91 -0.37 -14.81
N GLY A 105 4.32 -1.49 -15.40
CA GLY A 105 5.69 -1.98 -15.35
C GLY A 105 5.98 -2.88 -14.15
N GLU A 106 7.25 -3.12 -13.89
CA GLU A 106 7.70 -4.03 -12.83
C GLU A 106 8.01 -3.27 -11.54
N THR A 107 7.57 -3.82 -10.41
CA THR A 107 7.90 -3.33 -9.07
C THR A 107 8.72 -4.39 -8.34
N ALA A 108 9.92 -4.03 -7.90
CA ALA A 108 10.76 -4.86 -7.06
C ALA A 108 10.61 -4.43 -5.59
N ILE A 109 10.19 -5.33 -4.73
CA ILE A 109 10.02 -5.07 -3.29
C ILE A 109 11.11 -5.82 -2.53
N SER A 110 12.00 -5.09 -1.85
CA SER A 110 13.06 -5.65 -0.99
C SER A 110 12.67 -5.66 0.49
N ASP A 111 13.52 -6.28 1.34
CA ASP A 111 13.28 -6.44 2.80
C ASP A 111 11.96 -7.12 3.16
N ILE A 112 11.58 -8.12 2.39
CA ILE A 112 10.31 -8.84 2.50
C ILE A 112 10.17 -9.67 3.78
N THR A 113 11.21 -9.80 4.58
CA THR A 113 11.15 -10.45 5.91
C THR A 113 10.09 -9.84 6.82
N HIS A 114 9.75 -8.58 6.63
CA HIS A 114 8.63 -7.94 7.33
C HIS A 114 7.27 -8.50 6.91
N ILE A 115 7.10 -8.83 5.63
CA ILE A 115 5.88 -9.44 5.09
C ILE A 115 5.76 -10.87 5.59
N ASP A 116 6.84 -11.63 5.56
CA ASP A 116 6.88 -13.04 5.93
C ASP A 116 6.48 -13.30 7.40
N ARG A 117 6.56 -12.29 8.26
CA ARG A 117 6.12 -12.39 9.65
C ARG A 117 4.60 -12.47 9.83
N GLY A 118 3.82 -12.03 8.85
CA GLY A 118 2.36 -11.97 8.97
C GLY A 118 1.59 -12.59 7.81
N TYR A 119 2.28 -12.90 6.71
CA TYR A 119 1.70 -13.58 5.54
C TYR A 119 2.52 -14.84 5.28
N GLN A 120 1.86 -15.98 5.14
CA GLN A 120 2.55 -17.26 4.91
C GLN A 120 3.24 -17.29 3.53
N SER A 121 2.55 -16.86 2.50
CA SER A 121 3.03 -16.77 1.12
C SER A 121 2.17 -15.76 0.38
N ILE A 122 2.44 -14.46 0.55
CA ILE A 122 1.63 -13.40 -0.08
C ILE A 122 1.68 -13.50 -1.61
N GLU A 123 2.80 -13.94 -2.16
CA GLU A 123 3.00 -14.14 -3.59
C GLU A 123 2.08 -15.24 -4.13
N ASP A 124 1.92 -16.36 -3.42
CA ASP A 124 1.05 -17.45 -3.84
C ASP A 124 -0.42 -17.05 -3.75
N ASP A 125 -0.80 -16.36 -2.67
CA ASP A 125 -2.17 -15.88 -2.49
C ASP A 125 -2.56 -14.88 -3.59
N LEU A 126 -1.68 -13.93 -3.92
CA LEU A 126 -1.94 -12.96 -4.97
C LEU A 126 -1.88 -13.58 -6.36
N ALA A 127 -0.98 -14.52 -6.61
CA ALA A 127 -0.92 -15.28 -7.87
C ALA A 127 -2.20 -16.10 -8.09
N ALA A 128 -2.74 -16.73 -7.04
CA ALA A 128 -4.02 -17.45 -7.10
C ALA A 128 -5.20 -16.52 -7.45
N LEU A 129 -5.09 -15.22 -7.17
CA LEU A 129 -6.05 -14.20 -7.58
C LEU A 129 -5.78 -13.63 -8.99
N GLY A 130 -4.74 -14.10 -9.67
CA GLY A 130 -4.39 -13.71 -11.03
C GLY A 130 -3.30 -12.63 -11.15
N ALA A 131 -2.58 -12.34 -10.08
CA ALA A 131 -1.43 -11.43 -10.12
C ALA A 131 -0.22 -12.08 -10.82
N ASP A 132 0.52 -11.30 -11.59
CA ASP A 132 1.86 -11.67 -12.07
C ASP A 132 2.88 -11.24 -11.01
N ILE A 133 3.20 -12.15 -10.11
CA ILE A 133 4.06 -11.92 -8.96
C ILE A 133 4.94 -13.15 -8.72
N ARG A 134 6.18 -12.93 -8.34
CA ARG A 134 7.11 -14.01 -8.00
C ARG A 134 8.08 -13.56 -6.91
N ARG A 135 8.52 -14.50 -6.11
CA ARG A 135 9.65 -14.33 -5.22
C ARG A 135 10.95 -14.59 -5.99
N VAL A 136 11.93 -13.72 -5.81
CA VAL A 136 13.28 -13.89 -6.37
C VAL A 136 14.29 -13.87 -5.23
N GLU A 137 15.29 -14.72 -5.30
CA GLU A 137 16.44 -14.66 -4.41
C GLU A 137 17.39 -13.57 -4.91
N GLU A 138 17.79 -12.68 -4.01
CA GLU A 138 18.83 -11.71 -4.32
C GLU A 138 20.16 -12.46 -4.40
N THR A 139 20.62 -12.73 -5.60
CA THR A 139 21.97 -13.26 -5.80
C THR A 139 22.93 -12.17 -5.35
N ALA A 140 23.59 -12.39 -4.23
CA ALA A 140 24.71 -11.55 -3.80
C ALA A 140 25.70 -11.49 -4.95
N SER A 141 25.81 -10.33 -5.58
CA SER A 141 26.90 -10.10 -6.55
C SER A 141 28.22 -10.17 -5.78
N PRO A 142 29.24 -10.89 -6.31
CA PRO A 142 30.52 -11.04 -5.67
C PRO A 142 31.30 -9.74 -5.52
#